data_a0bfa2fd74dcfe783e97299b2fef8675
#
_entry.id   a0bfa2fd74dcfe783e97299b2fef8675
#
_cell.length_a   1.000
_cell.length_b   1.000
_cell.length_c   1.000
_cell.angle_alpha   90.00
_cell.angle_beta   90.00
_cell.angle_gamma   90.00
#
_symmetry.space_group_name_H-M   'P 1'
#
loop_
_entity.id
_entity.type
_entity.pdbx_description
1 polymer ?
#
loop_
_entity_poly.entity_id
_entity_poly.type
_entity_poly.pdbx_seq_one_letter_code
_entity_poly.pdbx_strand_id
1 'polypeptide(L)'
;VFVSGGIPGERVVAEVLRVWRKYVAAQVVEVLEASEHRVEAPCPYYGICSGCQWQHLAYDAQLRAKYDKVVDALVRVGGFDKISVSPVMESPRQLGYRNHARMTIGVGGTLGFVHRETRQFVRVDNCMLMHTGVNHLLGQLQDKCDETTQLSIRASEETRDHLIQPTLKSPDILVATGQKHYLESVNGRRFRVASPSFFQVNIRQTSNLIDVVRNALELTGTE
;
A
#
# COMPACT_ATOMS: atom_id res chain seq x y z
N VAL A 1 -3.29 -7.81 -25.24
CA VAL A 1 -3.28 -8.69 -24.05
C VAL A 1 -2.78 -7.90 -22.86
N PHE A 2 -3.44 -8.05 -21.71
CA PHE A 2 -2.95 -7.52 -20.43
C PHE A 2 -2.32 -8.68 -19.67
N VAL A 3 -1.03 -8.58 -19.38
CA VAL A 3 -0.26 -9.62 -18.71
C VAL A 3 0.12 -9.17 -17.32
N SER A 4 -0.34 -9.88 -16.30
CA SER A 4 0.04 -9.64 -14.89
C SER A 4 1.38 -10.33 -14.58
N GLY A 5 2.23 -9.69 -13.77
CA GLY A 5 3.51 -10.28 -13.32
C GLY A 5 4.68 -10.14 -14.27
N GLY A 6 4.46 -9.58 -15.48
CA GLY A 6 5.53 -9.26 -16.43
C GLY A 6 6.08 -7.84 -16.24
N ILE A 7 7.30 -7.64 -16.66
CA ILE A 7 7.99 -6.35 -16.72
C ILE A 7 8.31 -6.04 -18.19
N PRO A 8 8.22 -4.79 -18.65
CA PRO A 8 8.59 -4.44 -20.02
C PRO A 8 10.00 -4.92 -20.39
N GLY A 9 10.14 -5.48 -21.61
CA GLY A 9 11.40 -6.04 -22.11
C GLY A 9 11.62 -7.51 -21.77
N GLU A 10 10.74 -8.16 -21.02
CA GLU A 10 10.84 -9.59 -20.73
C GLU A 10 10.25 -10.46 -21.83
N ARG A 11 10.80 -11.67 -21.99
CA ARG A 11 10.18 -12.77 -22.70
C ARG A 11 9.63 -13.77 -21.69
N VAL A 12 8.31 -13.99 -21.74
CA VAL A 12 7.60 -14.76 -20.72
C VAL A 12 6.66 -15.79 -21.34
N VAL A 13 6.39 -16.87 -20.60
CA VAL A 13 5.22 -17.72 -20.83
C VAL A 13 4.10 -17.21 -19.94
N ALA A 14 2.94 -16.96 -20.54
CA ALA A 14 1.78 -16.47 -19.80
C ALA A 14 0.57 -17.37 -20.04
N GLU A 15 -0.12 -17.72 -18.96
CA GLU A 15 -1.39 -18.43 -19.00
C GLU A 15 -2.53 -17.44 -19.23
N VAL A 16 -3.45 -17.78 -20.14
CA VAL A 16 -4.66 -16.99 -20.39
C VAL A 16 -5.67 -17.24 -19.29
N LEU A 17 -5.95 -16.23 -18.48
CA LEU A 17 -6.95 -16.31 -17.40
C LEU A 17 -8.36 -16.07 -17.91
N ARG A 18 -8.53 -15.11 -18.84
CA ARG A 18 -9.85 -14.74 -19.36
C ARG A 18 -9.77 -14.02 -20.68
N VAL A 19 -10.72 -14.34 -21.54
CA VAL A 19 -10.88 -13.67 -22.84
C VAL A 19 -12.17 -12.84 -22.81
N TRP A 20 -12.08 -11.57 -23.16
CA TRP A 20 -13.21 -10.68 -23.41
C TRP A 20 -13.22 -10.27 -24.88
N ARG A 21 -14.33 -9.74 -25.34
CA ARG A 21 -14.47 -9.29 -26.73
C ARG A 21 -13.38 -8.31 -27.19
N LYS A 22 -12.89 -7.45 -26.29
CA LYS A 22 -11.93 -6.37 -26.62
C LYS A 22 -10.51 -6.63 -26.11
N TYR A 23 -10.30 -7.54 -25.20
CA TYR A 23 -8.98 -7.81 -24.62
C TYR A 23 -8.90 -9.20 -23.99
N VAL A 24 -7.68 -9.61 -23.75
CA VAL A 24 -7.33 -10.86 -23.06
C VAL A 24 -6.56 -10.51 -21.82
N ALA A 25 -6.88 -11.15 -20.68
CA ALA A 25 -6.06 -11.11 -19.46
C ALA A 25 -5.28 -12.41 -19.34
N ALA A 26 -4.00 -12.27 -19.03
CA ALA A 26 -3.08 -13.38 -18.83
C ALA A 26 -2.19 -13.11 -17.62
N GLN A 27 -1.57 -14.17 -17.08
CA GLN A 27 -0.62 -14.11 -16.00
C GLN A 27 0.67 -14.80 -16.39
N VAL A 28 1.81 -14.21 -16.03
CA VAL A 28 3.11 -14.84 -16.21
C VAL A 28 3.20 -16.10 -15.35
N VAL A 29 3.53 -17.23 -15.98
CA VAL A 29 3.81 -18.50 -15.32
C VAL A 29 5.30 -18.83 -15.33
N GLU A 30 6.04 -18.30 -16.33
CA GLU A 30 7.47 -18.49 -16.44
C GLU A 30 8.13 -17.27 -17.09
N VAL A 31 9.30 -16.89 -16.61
CA VAL A 31 10.12 -15.84 -17.21
C VAL A 31 11.28 -16.51 -17.94
N LEU A 32 11.28 -16.45 -19.27
CA LEU A 32 12.31 -17.05 -20.13
C LEU A 32 13.55 -16.15 -20.23
N GLU A 33 13.32 -14.85 -20.37
CA GLU A 33 14.38 -13.83 -20.39
C GLU A 33 13.95 -12.69 -19.49
N ALA A 34 14.65 -12.52 -18.38
CA ALA A 34 14.32 -11.52 -17.36
C ALA A 34 14.83 -10.13 -17.78
N SER A 35 14.07 -9.09 -17.44
CA SER A 35 14.54 -7.70 -17.48
C SER A 35 15.64 -7.49 -16.43
N GLU A 36 16.61 -6.62 -16.71
CA GLU A 36 17.59 -6.14 -15.74
C GLU A 36 16.95 -5.49 -14.50
N HIS A 37 15.72 -5.01 -14.64
CA HIS A 37 14.94 -4.41 -13.57
C HIS A 37 14.12 -5.43 -12.74
N ARG A 38 14.19 -6.72 -13.07
CA ARG A 38 13.54 -7.75 -12.27
C ARG A 38 14.35 -8.03 -11.01
N VAL A 39 13.68 -7.96 -9.88
CA VAL A 39 14.24 -8.30 -8.57
C VAL A 39 13.40 -9.37 -7.89
N GLU A 40 13.99 -10.09 -6.96
CA GLU A 40 13.23 -10.98 -6.08
C GLU A 40 12.37 -10.15 -5.12
N ALA A 41 11.08 -10.49 -5.04
CA ALA A 41 10.17 -9.80 -4.14
C ALA A 41 10.48 -10.17 -2.69
N PRO A 42 10.77 -9.21 -1.80
CA PRO A 42 11.18 -9.52 -0.43
C PRO A 42 10.05 -10.08 0.45
N CYS A 43 8.79 -9.87 0.08
CA CYS A 43 7.64 -10.29 0.86
C CYS A 43 7.25 -11.74 0.56
N PRO A 44 7.18 -12.63 1.57
CA PRO A 44 6.82 -14.04 1.36
C PRO A 44 5.38 -14.24 0.87
N TYR A 45 4.52 -13.24 1.04
CA TYR A 45 3.13 -13.26 0.55
C TYR A 45 2.98 -12.64 -0.85
N TYR A 46 4.07 -12.20 -1.47
CA TYR A 46 4.01 -11.61 -2.81
C TYR A 46 3.53 -12.65 -3.84
N GLY A 47 2.69 -12.21 -4.77
CA GLY A 47 2.08 -13.08 -5.78
C GLY A 47 0.73 -13.68 -5.34
N ILE A 48 0.55 -13.99 -4.06
CA ILE A 48 -0.71 -14.52 -3.52
C ILE A 48 -1.56 -13.43 -2.85
N CYS A 49 -0.94 -12.57 -2.03
CA CYS A 49 -1.63 -11.44 -1.38
C CYS A 49 -1.96 -10.33 -2.39
N SER A 50 -3.18 -9.79 -2.32
CA SER A 50 -3.62 -8.69 -3.20
C SER A 50 -2.99 -7.33 -2.89
N GLY A 51 -2.23 -7.20 -1.79
CA GLY A 51 -1.77 -5.91 -1.27
C GLY A 51 -0.67 -5.23 -2.09
N CYS A 52 0.15 -6.00 -2.84
CA CYS A 52 1.30 -5.48 -3.59
C CYS A 52 1.30 -5.98 -5.03
N GLN A 53 1.73 -5.11 -5.95
CA GLN A 53 1.72 -5.43 -7.37
C GLN A 53 3.11 -5.39 -8.03
N TRP A 54 4.08 -4.68 -7.46
CA TRP A 54 5.35 -4.33 -8.11
C TRP A 54 6.60 -4.66 -7.28
N GLN A 55 6.51 -5.54 -6.28
CA GLN A 55 7.70 -5.89 -5.49
C GLN A 55 8.78 -6.64 -6.29
N HIS A 56 8.42 -7.22 -7.44
CA HIS A 56 9.35 -7.87 -8.38
C HIS A 56 10.02 -6.88 -9.35
N LEU A 57 9.70 -5.59 -9.27
CA LEU A 57 10.28 -4.53 -10.09
C LEU A 57 11.21 -3.67 -9.23
N ALA A 58 12.42 -3.43 -9.68
CA ALA A 58 13.39 -2.55 -9.01
C ALA A 58 12.80 -1.16 -8.74
N TYR A 59 13.17 -0.53 -7.64
CA TYR A 59 12.49 0.68 -7.16
C TYR A 59 12.65 1.87 -8.11
N ASP A 60 13.80 2.06 -8.71
CA ASP A 60 14.06 3.07 -9.75
C ASP A 60 13.15 2.87 -10.97
N ALA A 61 12.98 1.63 -11.41
CA ALA A 61 12.06 1.31 -12.49
C ALA A 61 10.58 1.51 -12.09
N GLN A 62 10.22 1.32 -10.79
CA GLN A 62 8.89 1.70 -10.30
C GLN A 62 8.66 3.21 -10.39
N LEU A 63 9.66 4.04 -10.04
CA LEU A 63 9.59 5.50 -10.15
C LEU A 63 9.43 5.92 -11.61
N ARG A 64 10.22 5.33 -12.52
CA ARG A 64 10.12 5.58 -13.95
C ARG A 64 8.75 5.22 -14.51
N ALA A 65 8.23 4.04 -14.19
CA ALA A 65 6.90 3.63 -14.62
C ALA A 65 5.77 4.55 -14.12
N LYS A 66 5.91 5.13 -12.91
CA LYS A 66 4.98 6.15 -12.40
C LYS A 66 5.09 7.47 -13.15
N TYR A 67 6.32 7.90 -13.46
CA TYR A 67 6.58 9.08 -14.28
C TYR A 67 5.96 8.94 -15.67
N ASP A 68 6.23 7.82 -16.35
CA ASP A 68 5.73 7.55 -17.71
C ASP A 68 4.19 7.55 -17.74
N LYS A 69 3.53 7.02 -16.70
CA LYS A 69 2.07 7.07 -16.58
C LYS A 69 1.52 8.50 -16.47
N VAL A 70 2.18 9.38 -15.76
CA VAL A 70 1.76 10.79 -15.65
C VAL A 70 1.94 11.48 -17.00
N VAL A 71 3.10 11.29 -17.65
CA VAL A 71 3.36 11.83 -18.99
C VAL A 71 2.32 11.33 -19.99
N ASP A 72 2.08 10.01 -20.06
CA ASP A 72 1.07 9.42 -20.96
C ASP A 72 -0.33 9.99 -20.69
N ALA A 73 -0.72 10.13 -19.42
CA ALA A 73 -2.02 10.71 -19.09
C ALA A 73 -2.16 12.17 -19.54
N LEU A 74 -1.12 12.97 -19.37
CA LEU A 74 -1.15 14.38 -19.80
C LEU A 74 -1.12 14.51 -21.33
N VAL A 75 -0.24 13.77 -22.01
CA VAL A 75 -0.09 13.87 -23.47
C VAL A 75 -1.26 13.20 -24.18
N ARG A 76 -1.47 11.90 -23.93
CA ARG A 76 -2.42 11.11 -24.71
C ARG A 76 -3.88 11.34 -24.33
N VAL A 77 -4.16 11.51 -23.02
CA VAL A 77 -5.53 11.72 -22.52
C VAL A 77 -5.85 13.19 -22.39
N GLY A 78 -4.92 13.98 -21.84
CA GLY A 78 -5.09 15.42 -21.64
C GLY A 78 -4.88 16.26 -22.88
N GLY A 79 -4.22 15.73 -23.94
CA GLY A 79 -3.96 16.45 -25.19
C GLY A 79 -2.93 17.58 -25.09
N PHE A 80 -2.05 17.55 -24.10
CA PHE A 80 -1.01 18.57 -23.93
C PHE A 80 0.20 18.26 -24.85
N ASP A 81 0.53 19.14 -25.76
CA ASP A 81 1.64 18.94 -26.72
C ASP A 81 3.03 19.22 -26.10
N LYS A 82 3.09 20.14 -25.15
CA LYS A 82 4.34 20.55 -24.47
C LYS A 82 4.13 20.53 -22.98
N ILE A 83 4.73 19.53 -22.33
CA ILE A 83 4.68 19.38 -20.87
C ILE A 83 6.10 19.24 -20.32
N SER A 84 6.31 19.80 -19.15
CA SER A 84 7.48 19.50 -18.32
C SER A 84 6.97 18.81 -17.06
N VAL A 85 7.36 17.58 -16.85
CA VAL A 85 7.02 16.80 -15.65
C VAL A 85 8.31 16.60 -14.87
N SER A 86 8.33 16.97 -13.61
CA SER A 86 9.47 16.71 -12.73
C SER A 86 9.62 15.22 -12.45
N PRO A 87 10.83 14.72 -12.20
CA PRO A 87 11.03 13.34 -11.75
C PRO A 87 10.18 13.01 -10.52
N VAL A 88 9.79 11.74 -10.41
CA VAL A 88 9.03 11.27 -9.25
C VAL A 88 9.90 11.36 -8.00
N MET A 89 9.41 12.03 -6.97
CA MET A 89 10.08 12.12 -5.69
C MET A 89 10.08 10.75 -4.99
N GLU A 90 11.26 10.26 -4.66
CA GLU A 90 11.43 9.00 -3.96
C GLU A 90 10.81 9.03 -2.56
N SER A 91 10.28 7.87 -2.14
CA SER A 91 9.86 7.73 -0.75
C SER A 91 11.09 7.53 0.14
N PRO A 92 11.19 8.22 1.28
CA PRO A 92 12.29 8.04 2.24
C PRO A 92 12.39 6.60 2.78
N ARG A 93 11.30 5.85 2.68
CA ARG A 93 11.25 4.40 2.98
C ARG A 93 10.47 3.69 1.90
N GLN A 94 11.02 2.61 1.37
CA GLN A 94 10.35 1.73 0.39
C GLN A 94 9.46 0.70 1.09
N LEU A 95 9.83 0.26 2.28
CA LEU A 95 9.12 -0.67 3.16
C LEU A 95 8.92 -0.05 4.55
N GLY A 96 8.02 -0.62 5.34
CA GLY A 96 7.77 -0.19 6.71
C GLY A 96 7.23 1.24 6.85
N TYR A 97 6.53 1.75 5.84
CA TYR A 97 6.05 3.14 5.82
C TYR A 97 4.56 3.30 6.14
N ARG A 98 3.76 2.22 6.01
CA ARG A 98 2.30 2.32 6.18
C ARG A 98 1.92 2.35 7.65
N ASN A 99 1.17 3.36 8.01
CA ASN A 99 0.60 3.53 9.34
C ASN A 99 -0.84 3.03 9.48
N HIS A 100 -1.43 2.48 8.40
CA HIS A 100 -2.81 2.02 8.37
C HIS A 100 -2.95 0.71 7.59
N ALA A 101 -3.64 -0.25 8.18
CA ALA A 101 -4.09 -1.49 7.56
C ALA A 101 -5.59 -1.67 7.71
N ARG A 102 -6.24 -2.14 6.66
CA ARG A 102 -7.61 -2.67 6.72
C ARG A 102 -7.52 -4.14 6.35
N MET A 103 -7.75 -5.00 7.32
CA MET A 103 -7.55 -6.43 7.21
C MET A 103 -8.89 -7.17 7.13
N THR A 104 -8.89 -8.28 6.44
CA THR A 104 -9.98 -9.26 6.42
C THR A 104 -9.76 -10.24 7.56
N ILE A 105 -10.85 -10.67 8.20
CA ILE A 105 -10.82 -11.71 9.23
C ILE A 105 -11.21 -13.05 8.57
N GLY A 106 -10.36 -14.05 8.78
CA GLY A 106 -10.59 -15.44 8.39
C GLY A 106 -11.16 -16.28 9.54
N VAL A 107 -11.29 -17.58 9.29
CA VAL A 107 -11.78 -18.54 10.27
C VAL A 107 -10.90 -18.53 11.52
N GLY A 108 -11.51 -18.57 12.71
CA GLY A 108 -10.79 -18.57 13.99
C GLY A 108 -10.17 -17.22 14.35
N GLY A 109 -10.73 -16.12 13.84
CA GLY A 109 -10.27 -14.77 14.19
C GLY A 109 -8.93 -14.39 13.59
N THR A 110 -8.48 -15.11 12.54
CA THR A 110 -7.21 -14.88 11.86
C THR A 110 -7.24 -13.59 11.03
N LEU A 111 -6.16 -12.82 11.06
CA LEU A 111 -6.00 -11.58 10.31
C LEU A 111 -5.21 -11.80 9.02
N GLY A 112 -5.66 -11.16 7.95
CA GLY A 112 -5.00 -11.27 6.67
C GLY A 112 -5.59 -10.38 5.59
N PHE A 113 -5.33 -10.77 4.36
CA PHE A 113 -5.89 -10.15 3.16
C PHE A 113 -6.54 -11.21 2.28
N VAL A 114 -7.02 -10.84 1.11
CA VAL A 114 -7.54 -11.78 0.15
C VAL A 114 -6.50 -12.10 -0.92
N HIS A 115 -6.56 -13.28 -1.47
CA HIS A 115 -5.79 -13.66 -2.64
C HIS A 115 -6.20 -12.80 -3.83
N ARG A 116 -5.22 -12.41 -4.63
CA ARG A 116 -5.42 -11.45 -5.73
C ARG A 116 -6.48 -11.91 -6.74
N GLU A 117 -6.49 -13.19 -7.08
CA GLU A 117 -7.33 -13.75 -8.14
C GLU A 117 -8.49 -14.55 -7.60
N THR A 118 -8.22 -15.51 -6.71
CA THR A 118 -9.23 -16.43 -6.19
C THR A 118 -10.13 -15.82 -5.13
N ARG A 119 -9.72 -14.67 -4.55
CA ARG A 119 -10.39 -13.98 -3.43
C ARG A 119 -10.43 -14.81 -2.15
N GLN A 120 -9.74 -15.93 -2.11
CA GLN A 120 -9.58 -16.72 -0.90
C GLN A 120 -8.79 -15.93 0.15
N PHE A 121 -9.04 -16.24 1.42
CA PHE A 121 -8.33 -15.61 2.52
C PHE A 121 -6.85 -16.01 2.53
N VAL A 122 -5.97 -15.04 2.77
CA VAL A 122 -4.53 -15.23 2.95
C VAL A 122 -4.14 -14.69 4.32
N ARG A 123 -3.76 -15.57 5.24
CA ARG A 123 -3.22 -15.19 6.54
C ARG A 123 -1.93 -14.39 6.36
N VAL A 124 -1.80 -13.28 7.09
CA VAL A 124 -0.60 -12.44 7.07
C VAL A 124 -0.20 -12.11 8.51
N ASP A 125 0.89 -12.67 8.96
CA ASP A 125 1.39 -12.47 10.32
C ASP A 125 2.30 -11.23 10.44
N ASN A 126 2.91 -10.81 9.33
CA ASN A 126 3.74 -9.61 9.25
C ASN A 126 3.69 -9.03 7.83
N CYS A 127 3.32 -7.77 7.70
CA CYS A 127 3.30 -7.09 6.40
C CYS A 127 4.49 -6.14 6.26
N MET A 128 5.36 -6.39 5.30
CA MET A 128 6.57 -5.59 5.08
C MET A 128 6.31 -4.12 4.72
N LEU A 129 5.12 -3.78 4.22
CA LEU A 129 4.75 -2.38 3.96
C LEU A 129 4.38 -1.61 5.23
N MET A 130 3.91 -2.31 6.27
CA MET A 130 3.46 -1.69 7.51
C MET A 130 4.64 -1.41 8.42
N HIS A 131 4.60 -0.27 9.11
CA HIS A 131 5.61 0.01 10.13
C HIS A 131 5.46 -0.92 11.35
N THR A 132 6.48 -0.97 12.17
CA THR A 132 6.59 -1.90 13.32
C THR A 132 5.41 -1.82 14.29
N GLY A 133 4.87 -0.63 14.55
CA GLY A 133 3.72 -0.45 15.44
C GLY A 133 2.45 -1.14 14.92
N VAL A 134 2.18 -1.08 13.61
CA VAL A 134 1.02 -1.79 13.01
C VAL A 134 1.24 -3.30 13.05
N ASN A 135 2.45 -3.79 12.72
CA ASN A 135 2.77 -5.22 12.77
C ASN A 135 2.73 -5.75 14.22
N HIS A 136 3.15 -4.96 15.19
CA HIS A 136 3.05 -5.32 16.62
C HIS A 136 1.58 -5.52 17.04
N LEU A 137 0.71 -4.57 16.68
CA LEU A 137 -0.73 -4.68 16.96
C LEU A 137 -1.37 -5.87 16.23
N LEU A 138 -0.96 -6.09 14.96
CA LEU A 138 -1.38 -7.28 14.20
C LEU A 138 -1.05 -8.56 14.96
N GLY A 139 0.17 -8.72 15.46
CA GLY A 139 0.58 -9.90 16.23
C GLY A 139 -0.19 -10.08 17.54
N GLN A 140 -0.58 -9.00 18.22
CA GLN A 140 -1.40 -9.08 19.43
C GLN A 140 -2.85 -9.51 19.16
N LEU A 141 -3.37 -9.23 17.99
CA LEU A 141 -4.75 -9.46 17.56
C LEU A 141 -4.93 -10.77 16.79
N GLN A 142 -3.85 -11.35 16.28
CA GLN A 142 -3.88 -12.56 15.45
C GLN A 142 -4.56 -13.70 16.20
N ASP A 143 -5.46 -14.39 15.51
CA ASP A 143 -6.25 -15.54 16.02
C ASP A 143 -7.25 -15.20 17.16
N LYS A 144 -7.66 -13.91 17.29
CA LYS A 144 -8.53 -13.46 18.37
C LYS A 144 -9.73 -12.62 17.92
N CYS A 145 -9.89 -12.38 16.63
CA CYS A 145 -10.82 -11.37 16.09
C CYS A 145 -12.06 -11.99 15.43
N ASP A 146 -12.62 -13.07 15.94
CA ASP A 146 -13.77 -13.79 15.37
C ASP A 146 -15.11 -13.04 15.45
N GLU A 147 -15.17 -11.95 16.24
CA GLU A 147 -16.35 -11.10 16.39
C GLU A 147 -16.68 -10.23 15.18
N THR A 148 -15.79 -10.13 14.21
CA THR A 148 -15.94 -9.24 13.06
C THR A 148 -15.38 -9.87 11.78
N THR A 149 -15.75 -9.32 10.63
CA THR A 149 -15.24 -9.75 9.31
C THR A 149 -14.11 -8.86 8.78
N GLN A 150 -13.95 -7.67 9.35
CA GLN A 150 -12.92 -6.72 8.95
C GLN A 150 -12.39 -5.95 10.16
N LEU A 151 -11.11 -5.66 10.13
CA LEU A 151 -10.44 -4.87 11.16
C LEU A 151 -9.59 -3.77 10.53
N SER A 152 -9.71 -2.56 11.06
CA SER A 152 -8.86 -1.42 10.72
C SER A 152 -7.88 -1.18 11.86
N ILE A 153 -6.58 -1.16 11.55
CA ILE A 153 -5.51 -0.85 12.49
C ILE A 153 -4.78 0.38 11.99
N ARG A 154 -4.69 1.41 12.83
CA ARG A 154 -3.82 2.57 12.63
C ARG A 154 -2.87 2.68 13.80
N ALA A 155 -1.63 3.09 13.52
CA ALA A 155 -0.66 3.36 14.57
C ALA A 155 0.28 4.48 14.14
N SER A 156 0.63 5.37 15.05
CA SER A 156 1.61 6.42 14.84
C SER A 156 3.00 5.97 15.30
N GLU A 157 4.01 6.16 14.46
CA GLU A 157 5.40 5.87 14.80
C GLU A 157 5.93 6.88 15.85
N GLU A 158 5.51 8.13 15.75
CA GLU A 158 6.01 9.23 16.57
C GLU A 158 5.27 9.35 17.90
N THR A 159 3.93 9.38 17.87
CA THR A 159 3.12 9.55 19.10
C THR A 159 2.93 8.24 19.86
N ARG A 160 3.18 7.10 19.22
CA ARG A 160 2.91 5.73 19.72
C ARG A 160 1.43 5.47 20.03
N ASP A 161 0.56 6.36 19.60
CA ASP A 161 -0.88 6.20 19.72
C ASP A 161 -1.43 5.29 18.62
N HIS A 162 -2.58 4.68 18.85
CA HIS A 162 -3.19 3.75 17.90
C HIS A 162 -4.71 3.82 17.89
N LEU A 163 -5.29 3.26 16.83
CA LEU A 163 -6.73 3.12 16.66
C LEU A 163 -7.03 1.77 16.02
N ILE A 164 -7.86 0.97 16.68
CA ILE A 164 -8.33 -0.32 16.19
C ILE A 164 -9.86 -0.27 16.12
N GLN A 165 -10.43 -0.59 14.95
CA GLN A 165 -11.88 -0.61 14.73
C GLN A 165 -12.31 -1.89 14.02
N PRO A 166 -13.45 -2.46 14.43
CA PRO A 166 -14.40 -2.03 15.47
C PRO A 166 -13.90 -2.30 16.90
N THR A 167 -14.72 -1.97 17.89
CA THR A 167 -14.51 -2.42 19.27
C THR A 167 -14.59 -3.94 19.31
N LEU A 168 -13.61 -4.57 19.95
CA LEU A 168 -13.56 -6.01 20.19
C LEU A 168 -13.81 -6.28 21.67
N LYS A 169 -14.53 -7.37 21.98
CA LYS A 169 -14.98 -7.72 23.33
C LYS A 169 -14.29 -8.96 23.88
N SER A 170 -13.56 -9.72 23.04
CA SER A 170 -12.85 -10.90 23.47
C SER A 170 -11.92 -10.60 24.64
N PRO A 171 -11.97 -11.36 25.75
CA PRO A 171 -11.12 -11.16 26.91
C PRO A 171 -9.63 -11.43 26.63
N ASP A 172 -9.32 -12.14 25.55
CA ASP A 172 -7.94 -12.43 25.14
C ASP A 172 -7.26 -11.26 24.43
N ILE A 173 -8.02 -10.20 24.14
CA ILE A 173 -7.51 -8.99 23.52
C ILE A 173 -7.19 -7.96 24.60
N LEU A 174 -5.90 -7.79 24.90
CA LEU A 174 -5.42 -6.90 25.95
C LEU A 174 -5.19 -5.46 25.47
N VAL A 175 -5.11 -5.26 24.15
CA VAL A 175 -4.95 -3.93 23.56
C VAL A 175 -6.29 -3.21 23.48
N ALA A 176 -6.29 -1.90 23.73
CA ALA A 176 -7.50 -1.10 23.60
C ALA A 176 -8.01 -1.08 22.17
N THR A 177 -9.33 -1.19 21.98
CA THR A 177 -10.00 -1.17 20.69
C THR A 177 -11.23 -0.25 20.72
N GLY A 178 -11.77 0.11 19.57
CA GLY A 178 -12.97 0.96 19.49
C GLY A 178 -12.70 2.46 19.70
N GLN A 179 -11.46 2.90 19.65
CA GLN A 179 -11.12 4.32 19.81
C GLN A 179 -11.78 5.17 18.70
N LYS A 180 -12.35 6.29 19.07
CA LYS A 180 -12.93 7.25 18.12
C LYS A 180 -11.86 8.02 17.33
N HIS A 181 -10.68 8.21 17.92
CA HIS A 181 -9.57 9.00 17.38
C HIS A 181 -8.24 8.39 17.80
N TYR A 182 -7.18 8.74 17.08
CA TYR A 182 -5.79 8.61 17.51
C TYR A 182 -5.02 9.89 17.17
N LEU A 183 -3.86 10.06 17.76
CA LEU A 183 -2.96 11.17 17.48
C LEU A 183 -1.92 10.73 16.43
N GLU A 184 -1.83 11.48 15.34
CA GLU A 184 -0.77 11.34 14.36
C GLU A 184 0.08 12.60 14.34
N SER A 185 1.37 12.48 14.00
CA SER A 185 2.29 13.62 13.91
C SER A 185 2.83 13.75 12.47
N VAL A 186 2.83 14.99 11.97
CA VAL A 186 3.42 15.34 10.67
C VAL A 186 4.13 16.67 10.82
N ASN A 187 5.42 16.73 10.50
CA ASN A 187 6.27 17.94 10.62
C ASN A 187 6.17 18.60 12.01
N GLY A 188 6.20 17.76 13.09
CA GLY A 188 6.11 18.21 14.47
C GLY A 188 4.72 18.71 14.91
N ARG A 189 3.72 18.70 14.03
CA ARG A 189 2.33 19.06 14.35
C ARG A 189 1.51 17.82 14.63
N ARG A 190 0.76 17.83 15.73
CA ARG A 190 -0.13 16.73 16.12
C ARG A 190 -1.53 16.93 15.57
N PHE A 191 -2.06 15.87 14.94
CA PHE A 191 -3.39 15.82 14.36
C PHE A 191 -4.22 14.77 15.12
N ARG A 192 -5.41 15.15 15.55
CA ARG A 192 -6.40 14.22 16.10
C ARG A 192 -7.21 13.66 14.94
N VAL A 193 -6.89 12.43 14.54
CA VAL A 193 -7.49 11.77 13.37
C VAL A 193 -8.64 10.87 13.81
N ALA A 194 -9.85 11.17 13.32
CA ALA A 194 -11.04 10.36 13.61
C ALA A 194 -11.01 9.03 12.84
N SER A 195 -11.63 7.99 13.40
CA SER A 195 -11.69 6.66 12.80
C SER A 195 -12.12 6.65 11.32
N PRO A 196 -13.22 7.33 10.92
CA PRO A 196 -13.67 7.32 9.53
C PRO A 196 -12.90 8.29 8.62
N SER A 197 -12.04 9.15 9.19
CA SER A 197 -11.36 10.18 8.41
C SER A 197 -10.24 9.61 7.55
N PHE A 198 -10.10 10.14 6.34
CA PHE A 198 -8.92 9.91 5.54
C PHE A 198 -7.70 10.56 6.19
N PHE A 199 -6.59 9.85 6.19
CA PHE A 199 -5.26 10.38 6.50
C PHE A 199 -4.23 9.65 5.67
N GLN A 200 -3.15 10.32 5.27
CA GLN A 200 -2.10 9.72 4.46
C GLN A 200 -1.39 8.57 5.19
N VAL A 201 -1.16 7.49 4.46
CA VAL A 201 -0.58 6.26 5.04
C VAL A 201 0.94 6.25 5.09
N ASN A 202 1.59 7.15 4.36
CA ASN A 202 3.04 7.35 4.36
C ASN A 202 3.36 8.75 4.89
N ILE A 203 3.55 8.85 6.19
CA ILE A 203 3.75 10.13 6.90
C ILE A 203 5.00 10.86 6.40
N ARG A 204 6.09 10.13 6.13
CA ARG A 204 7.33 10.75 5.64
C ARG A 204 7.16 11.35 4.25
N GLN A 205 6.43 10.68 3.37
CA GLN A 205 6.11 11.23 2.05
C GLN A 205 5.07 12.35 2.14
N THR A 206 4.22 12.34 3.14
CA THR A 206 3.30 13.46 3.42
C THR A 206 4.06 14.72 3.81
N SER A 207 5.12 14.58 4.60
CA SER A 207 6.02 15.70 4.92
C SER A 207 6.63 16.30 3.65
N ASN A 208 7.18 15.46 2.77
CA ASN A 208 7.70 15.90 1.48
C ASN A 208 6.64 16.59 0.62
N LEU A 209 5.41 16.06 0.57
CA LEU A 209 4.30 16.67 -0.16
C LEU A 209 3.95 18.07 0.39
N ILE A 210 3.91 18.22 1.71
CA ILE A 210 3.67 19.52 2.35
C ILE A 210 4.76 20.51 1.97
N ASP A 211 6.03 20.09 1.97
CA ASP A 211 7.15 20.96 1.60
C ASP A 211 7.09 21.36 0.12
N VAL A 212 6.73 20.44 -0.78
CA VAL A 212 6.50 20.77 -2.21
C VAL A 212 5.42 21.82 -2.37
N VAL A 213 4.26 21.62 -1.71
CA VAL A 213 3.13 22.57 -1.78
C VAL A 213 3.53 23.94 -1.20
N ARG A 214 4.17 23.96 -0.03
CA ARG A 214 4.62 25.19 0.60
C ARG A 214 5.59 25.97 -0.29
N ASN A 215 6.57 25.29 -0.89
CA ASN A 215 7.54 25.91 -1.77
C ASN A 215 6.91 26.43 -3.07
N ALA A 216 5.93 25.70 -3.64
CA ALA A 216 5.21 26.12 -4.84
C ALA A 216 4.27 27.32 -4.60
N LEU A 217 3.79 27.50 -3.37
CA LEU A 217 2.93 28.63 -3.01
C LEU A 217 3.70 29.91 -2.70
N GLU A 218 5.03 29.83 -2.51
CA GLU A 218 5.90 30.97 -2.18
C GLU A 218 5.34 31.83 -1.02
N LEU A 219 4.80 31.17 0.02
CA LEU A 219 4.13 31.85 1.13
C LEU A 219 5.07 32.81 1.83
N THR A 220 4.62 34.05 2.02
CA THR A 220 5.36 35.13 2.70
C THR A 220 5.01 35.25 4.19
N GLY A 221 3.92 34.60 4.61
CA GLY A 221 3.41 34.68 5.98
C GLY A 221 2.45 35.83 6.22
N THR A 222 1.99 36.48 5.16
CA THR A 222 1.03 37.58 5.20
C THR A 222 -0.30 37.26 4.50
N GLU A 223 -0.46 36.03 4.03
CA GLU A 223 -1.65 35.50 3.34
C GLU A 223 -2.82 35.23 4.29
#